data_7964ab41d87f8359012325a0b4c9a73d
#
_entry.id   7964ab41d87f8359012325a0b4c9a73d
#
_cell.length_a   1.000
_cell.length_b   1.000
_cell.length_c   1.000
_cell.angle_alpha   90.00
_cell.angle_beta   90.00
_cell.angle_gamma   90.00
#
_symmetry.space_group_name_H-M   'P 1'
#
loop_
_entity.id
_entity.type
_entity.pdbx_description
1 polymer ?
#
loop_
_entity_poly.entity_id
_entity_poly.type
_entity_poly.pdbx_seq_one_letter_code
_entity_poly.pdbx_strand_id
1 'polypeptide(L)'
;MRRRADDLLYESAIGGRYAHVLAPDRSGKSSLIAATAARLEASGCKIAILDLEHIGVRDGGSDPGRWYYNVAYRLLRQLRIRHDLQTWWHDKSILSNRQRLLEFYSEIVLQFVAEPIVVFVDEIQCIENLPFADQLLASIRAAHNTRTTDPDFSRLTFVLLGECDPVSLVAEPELSPFNVTQPIPLDDFSREQLDLFATELNLDHDKASEALDRIYYWTRGQPYLSQKLARQVAREEVGDDVVAHVDRYATTQLAGRAALHSEPHMSHIHRVIVDDEKQMEPLLNLYGRIRKGVEVAADLGSALQRRLMAVGLIEIDHDGNLRVRNRLYEAVFTARWANDNLPTRLRVPAMVVGVVLLFTLLPFWYTQWLPRPYMEVLASPEVELELAQSAYQNLRSFPGHRDTADNLFRGFVEHRAALATTAEEIDAIALLAADVPNSGRLPDMLRGSFWDRQASLALR
;
A
#
# COMPACT_ATOMS: atom_id res chain seq x y z
N MET A 1 21.95 8.40 -25.63
CA MET A 1 20.53 8.60 -25.96
C MET A 1 20.14 10.01 -25.50
N ARG A 2 19.59 10.84 -26.39
CA ARG A 2 19.20 12.23 -26.06
C ARG A 2 17.67 12.32 -26.01
N ARG A 3 17.12 12.80 -24.88
CA ARG A 3 15.68 12.99 -24.69
C ARG A 3 15.34 14.48 -24.75
N ARG A 4 14.08 14.82 -24.94
CA ARG A 4 13.60 16.21 -24.89
C ARG A 4 14.01 16.91 -23.59
N ALA A 5 13.99 16.19 -22.46
CA ALA A 5 14.41 16.71 -21.17
C ALA A 5 15.88 17.21 -21.16
N ASP A 6 16.80 16.53 -21.89
CA ASP A 6 18.21 16.93 -21.97
C ASP A 6 18.38 18.33 -22.59
N ASP A 7 17.55 18.67 -23.59
CA ASP A 7 17.60 19.96 -24.24
C ASP A 7 16.92 21.04 -23.40
N LEU A 8 15.73 20.74 -22.88
CA LEU A 8 14.99 21.70 -22.05
C LEU A 8 15.78 22.08 -20.78
N LEU A 9 16.40 21.10 -20.13
CA LEU A 9 17.19 21.35 -18.93
C LEU A 9 18.45 22.16 -19.23
N TYR A 10 19.17 21.80 -20.31
CA TYR A 10 20.34 22.54 -20.75
C TYR A 10 19.99 24.00 -21.08
N GLU A 11 18.94 24.25 -21.88
CA GLU A 11 18.49 25.59 -22.24
C GLU A 11 18.05 26.42 -21.05
N SER A 12 17.38 25.79 -20.08
CA SER A 12 16.99 26.47 -18.84
C SER A 12 18.22 26.86 -18.02
N ALA A 13 19.14 25.92 -17.79
CA ALA A 13 20.30 26.13 -16.96
C ALA A 13 21.31 27.13 -17.57
N ILE A 14 21.62 27.02 -18.88
CA ILE A 14 22.52 27.98 -19.56
C ILE A 14 21.92 29.38 -19.62
N GLY A 15 20.59 29.48 -19.70
CA GLY A 15 19.85 30.75 -19.64
C GLY A 15 19.67 31.31 -18.23
N GLY A 16 20.29 30.72 -17.22
CA GLY A 16 20.21 31.16 -15.81
C GLY A 16 18.83 30.93 -15.17
N ARG A 17 17.92 30.17 -15.80
CA ARG A 17 16.59 29.86 -15.23
C ARG A 17 16.69 28.68 -14.28
N TYR A 18 16.14 28.83 -13.09
CA TYR A 18 16.01 27.73 -12.15
C TYR A 18 15.05 26.69 -12.73
N ALA A 19 15.35 25.41 -12.50
CA ALA A 19 14.52 24.32 -13.02
C ALA A 19 14.32 23.23 -11.94
N HIS A 20 13.29 22.42 -12.15
CA HIS A 20 13.14 21.20 -11.37
C HIS A 20 12.75 20.01 -12.24
N VAL A 21 13.23 18.82 -11.85
CA VAL A 21 12.94 17.53 -12.49
C VAL A 21 12.40 16.60 -11.43
N LEU A 22 11.09 16.55 -11.28
CA LEU A 22 10.44 15.62 -10.35
C LEU A 22 9.99 14.39 -11.12
N ALA A 23 10.62 13.27 -10.85
CA ALA A 23 10.38 12.04 -11.59
C ALA A 23 10.63 10.82 -10.67
N PRO A 24 9.94 9.70 -10.90
CA PRO A 24 10.10 8.49 -10.10
C PRO A 24 11.53 7.98 -10.04
N ASP A 25 11.83 7.11 -9.06
CA ASP A 25 13.12 6.42 -9.01
C ASP A 25 13.39 5.70 -10.33
N ARG A 26 14.70 5.67 -10.73
CA ARG A 26 15.18 5.01 -11.95
C ARG A 26 14.55 5.48 -13.27
N SER A 27 14.01 6.67 -13.31
CA SER A 27 13.56 7.34 -14.55
C SER A 27 14.71 7.92 -15.37
N GLY A 28 15.94 7.91 -14.84
CA GLY A 28 17.15 8.40 -15.50
C GLY A 28 17.54 9.82 -15.10
N LYS A 29 17.14 10.31 -13.93
CA LYS A 29 17.54 11.63 -13.37
C LYS A 29 19.05 11.82 -13.34
N SER A 30 19.80 10.87 -12.76
CA SER A 30 21.26 10.95 -12.66
C SER A 30 21.98 10.95 -14.03
N SER A 31 21.41 10.24 -15.02
CA SER A 31 21.92 10.29 -16.39
C SER A 31 21.67 11.66 -17.05
N LEU A 32 20.50 12.26 -16.77
CA LEU A 32 20.17 13.61 -17.22
C LEU A 32 21.12 14.66 -16.61
N ILE A 33 21.41 14.55 -15.28
CA ILE A 33 22.40 15.40 -14.60
C ILE A 33 23.77 15.29 -15.29
N ALA A 34 24.28 14.05 -15.46
CA ALA A 34 25.61 13.82 -16.05
C ALA A 34 25.72 14.37 -17.47
N ALA A 35 24.72 14.12 -18.31
CA ALA A 35 24.70 14.61 -19.70
C ALA A 35 24.60 16.15 -19.77
N THR A 36 23.76 16.75 -18.94
CA THR A 36 23.56 18.20 -18.91
C THR A 36 24.78 18.91 -18.32
N ALA A 37 25.34 18.39 -17.23
CA ALA A 37 26.55 18.92 -16.59
C ALA A 37 27.72 18.97 -17.58
N ALA A 38 27.99 17.89 -18.29
CA ALA A 38 29.06 17.83 -19.28
C ALA A 38 28.88 18.89 -20.41
N ARG A 39 27.64 19.13 -20.86
CA ARG A 39 27.35 20.16 -21.87
C ARG A 39 27.52 21.57 -21.32
N LEU A 40 27.11 21.80 -20.09
CA LEU A 40 27.25 23.11 -19.41
C LEU A 40 28.73 23.42 -19.13
N GLU A 41 29.52 22.44 -18.69
CA GLU A 41 30.97 22.60 -18.52
C GLU A 41 31.65 22.94 -19.83
N ALA A 42 31.31 22.26 -20.93
CA ALA A 42 31.81 22.58 -22.27
C ALA A 42 31.42 24.01 -22.72
N SER A 43 30.35 24.58 -22.17
CA SER A 43 29.89 25.95 -22.42
C SER A 43 30.46 26.97 -21.43
N GLY A 44 31.41 26.57 -20.57
CA GLY A 44 32.12 27.45 -19.64
C GLY A 44 31.44 27.65 -18.27
N CYS A 45 30.42 26.88 -17.94
CA CYS A 45 29.80 26.92 -16.62
C CYS A 45 30.60 26.13 -15.58
N LYS A 46 30.56 26.55 -14.34
CA LYS A 46 31.00 25.76 -13.19
C LYS A 46 29.83 24.94 -12.64
N ILE A 47 30.09 23.66 -12.38
CA ILE A 47 29.05 22.72 -11.94
C ILE A 47 29.31 22.26 -10.51
N ALA A 48 28.26 22.22 -9.70
CA ALA A 48 28.23 21.51 -8.44
C ALA A 48 27.02 20.59 -8.37
N ILE A 49 27.22 19.39 -7.83
CA ILE A 49 26.16 18.40 -7.63
C ILE A 49 26.05 18.10 -6.14
N LEU A 50 24.98 18.53 -5.52
CA LEU A 50 24.63 18.27 -4.14
C LEU A 50 23.68 17.09 -4.09
N ASP A 51 24.20 15.91 -3.80
CA ASP A 51 23.41 14.73 -3.47
C ASP A 51 23.07 14.80 -1.97
N LEU A 52 21.79 15.03 -1.68
CA LEU A 52 21.32 15.23 -0.30
C LEU A 52 21.29 13.93 0.50
N GLU A 53 21.20 12.76 -0.14
CA GLU A 53 21.33 11.47 0.55
C GLU A 53 22.72 11.33 1.21
N HIS A 54 23.76 11.85 0.58
CA HIS A 54 25.14 11.81 1.06
C HIS A 54 25.53 12.94 2.04
N ILE A 55 24.64 13.88 2.31
CA ILE A 55 24.91 14.99 3.27
C ILE A 55 24.60 14.60 4.73
N GLY A 56 24.16 13.35 4.97
CA GLY A 56 24.06 12.84 6.34
C GLY A 56 22.68 12.96 6.96
N VAL A 57 21.64 12.62 6.23
CA VAL A 57 20.29 12.45 6.78
C VAL A 57 20.25 11.33 7.82
N ARG A 58 21.11 10.31 7.67
CA ARG A 58 21.13 9.13 8.55
C ARG A 58 21.90 9.34 9.87
N ASP A 59 22.88 10.24 9.89
CA ASP A 59 23.81 10.37 11.05
C ASP A 59 23.52 11.55 11.97
N GLY A 60 22.54 12.39 11.70
CA GLY A 60 22.36 13.57 12.52
C GLY A 60 21.31 14.57 12.11
N GLY A 61 20.09 14.13 11.81
CA GLY A 61 18.93 15.03 11.74
C GLY A 61 18.68 15.86 13.02
N SER A 62 19.58 15.78 14.00
CA SER A 62 19.52 16.47 15.28
C SER A 62 20.30 17.80 15.32
N ASP A 63 21.25 18.05 14.42
CA ASP A 63 22.02 19.31 14.38
C ASP A 63 21.91 20.02 13.02
N PRO A 64 20.97 20.94 12.90
CA PRO A 64 20.80 21.73 11.69
C PRO A 64 22.05 22.52 11.29
N GLY A 65 22.78 23.07 12.26
CA GLY A 65 23.98 23.87 12.00
C GLY A 65 25.08 23.07 11.29
N ARG A 66 25.31 21.84 11.75
CA ARG A 66 26.27 20.92 11.14
C ARG A 66 25.84 20.47 9.76
N TRP A 67 24.53 20.22 9.57
CA TRP A 67 24.00 19.82 8.26
C TRP A 67 24.21 20.92 7.20
N TYR A 68 23.87 22.18 7.55
CA TYR A 68 24.07 23.32 6.65
C TYR A 68 25.55 23.63 6.39
N TYR A 69 26.40 23.42 7.38
CA TYR A 69 27.86 23.48 7.18
C TYR A 69 28.34 22.45 6.16
N ASN A 70 27.80 21.22 6.22
CA ASN A 70 28.15 20.18 5.25
C ASN A 70 27.65 20.52 3.83
N VAL A 71 26.50 21.15 3.67
CA VAL A 71 26.03 21.68 2.37
C VAL A 71 27.04 22.69 1.81
N ALA A 72 27.40 23.70 2.60
CA ALA A 72 28.36 24.71 2.19
C ALA A 72 29.75 24.11 1.90
N TYR A 73 30.23 23.19 2.73
CA TYR A 73 31.47 22.48 2.52
C TYR A 73 31.54 21.69 1.22
N ARG A 74 30.44 20.97 0.88
CA ARG A 74 30.34 20.24 -0.38
C ARG A 74 30.38 21.16 -1.59
N LEU A 75 29.64 22.29 -1.57
CA LEU A 75 29.67 23.29 -2.62
C LEU A 75 31.09 23.85 -2.81
N LEU A 76 31.75 24.28 -1.72
CA LEU A 76 33.10 24.80 -1.74
C LEU A 76 34.10 23.82 -2.38
N ARG A 77 34.01 22.52 -1.99
CA ARG A 77 34.86 21.46 -2.54
C ARG A 77 34.64 21.22 -4.03
N GLN A 78 33.40 21.15 -4.49
CA GLN A 78 33.09 20.89 -5.91
C GLN A 78 33.46 22.07 -6.80
N LEU A 79 33.22 23.30 -6.34
CA LEU A 79 33.61 24.51 -7.06
C LEU A 79 35.11 24.82 -6.96
N ARG A 80 35.85 23.96 -6.24
CA ARG A 80 37.32 24.07 -6.02
C ARG A 80 37.74 25.40 -5.40
N ILE A 81 36.90 25.98 -4.54
CA ILE A 81 37.18 27.20 -3.82
C ILE A 81 38.09 26.88 -2.62
N ARG A 82 39.18 27.64 -2.46
CA ARG A 82 40.07 27.55 -1.30
C ARG A 82 39.78 28.68 -0.34
N HIS A 83 39.00 28.36 0.70
CA HIS A 83 38.61 29.32 1.74
C HIS A 83 38.53 28.62 3.10
N ASP A 84 38.84 29.31 4.18
CA ASP A 84 38.66 28.78 5.54
C ASP A 84 37.16 28.86 5.92
N LEU A 85 36.41 27.87 5.46
CA LEU A 85 35.00 27.80 5.73
C LEU A 85 34.68 27.66 7.23
N GLN A 86 35.56 26.99 8.02
CA GLN A 86 35.31 26.74 9.44
C GLN A 86 35.27 28.06 10.22
N THR A 87 36.28 28.91 10.05
CA THR A 87 36.32 30.23 10.69
C THR A 87 35.18 31.11 10.20
N TRP A 88 34.96 31.19 8.89
CA TRP A 88 33.90 31.99 8.32
C TRP A 88 32.51 31.57 8.85
N TRP A 89 32.23 30.24 8.88
CA TRP A 89 30.95 29.69 9.36
C TRP A 89 30.73 29.95 10.84
N HIS A 90 31.77 29.94 11.65
CA HIS A 90 31.71 30.27 13.06
C HIS A 90 31.41 31.74 13.30
N ASP A 91 32.06 32.63 12.59
CA ASP A 91 31.89 34.07 12.72
C ASP A 91 30.49 34.55 12.37
N LYS A 92 29.82 33.81 11.46
CA LYS A 92 28.42 34.06 11.06
C LYS A 92 27.41 33.30 11.93
N SER A 93 27.77 32.78 13.09
CA SER A 93 26.95 31.92 13.96
C SER A 93 25.66 32.61 14.48
N ILE A 94 25.62 33.94 14.52
CA ILE A 94 24.45 34.73 14.91
C ILE A 94 23.34 34.71 13.84
N LEU A 95 23.68 34.42 12.58
CA LEU A 95 22.72 34.35 11.48
C LEU A 95 21.95 33.02 11.52
N SER A 96 20.67 33.05 11.07
CA SER A 96 19.93 31.82 10.79
C SER A 96 20.60 31.02 9.68
N ASN A 97 20.38 29.69 9.62
CA ASN A 97 20.98 28.85 8.58
C ASN A 97 20.65 29.33 7.16
N ARG A 98 19.42 29.79 6.92
CA ARG A 98 18.99 30.38 5.65
C ARG A 98 19.83 31.63 5.30
N GLN A 99 19.97 32.56 6.24
CA GLN A 99 20.76 33.79 6.04
C GLN A 99 22.24 33.45 5.83
N ARG A 100 22.78 32.54 6.61
CA ARG A 100 24.17 32.11 6.50
C ARG A 100 24.49 31.48 5.14
N LEU A 101 23.57 30.68 4.57
CA LEU A 101 23.74 30.18 3.21
C LEU A 101 23.68 31.30 2.17
N LEU A 102 22.79 32.27 2.34
CA LEU A 102 22.72 33.40 1.41
C LEU A 102 23.99 34.24 1.40
N GLU A 103 24.50 34.55 2.58
CA GLU A 103 25.82 35.20 2.74
C GLU A 103 26.97 34.35 2.17
N PHE A 104 26.95 33.03 2.38
CA PHE A 104 27.91 32.12 1.79
C PHE A 104 27.88 32.15 0.26
N TYR A 105 26.72 32.24 -0.36
CA TYR A 105 26.61 32.37 -1.82
C TYR A 105 27.21 33.73 -2.27
N SER A 106 26.92 34.81 -1.58
CA SER A 106 27.39 36.15 -1.93
C SER A 106 28.86 36.33 -1.67
N GLU A 107 29.30 36.13 -0.41
CA GLU A 107 30.66 36.48 0.04
C GLU A 107 31.76 35.47 -0.37
N ILE A 108 31.33 34.21 -0.65
CA ILE A 108 32.30 33.16 -1.00
C ILE A 108 32.06 32.66 -2.43
N VAL A 109 30.91 32.09 -2.72
CA VAL A 109 30.70 31.42 -4.01
C VAL A 109 30.87 32.41 -5.16
N LEU A 110 30.13 33.51 -5.15
CA LEU A 110 30.11 34.51 -6.22
C LEU A 110 31.33 35.40 -6.26
N GLN A 111 32.10 35.52 -5.15
CA GLN A 111 33.37 36.26 -5.12
C GLN A 111 34.52 35.45 -5.72
N PHE A 112 34.55 34.14 -5.48
CA PHE A 112 35.65 33.29 -5.94
C PHE A 112 35.40 32.65 -7.32
N VAL A 113 34.18 32.64 -7.82
CA VAL A 113 33.82 32.05 -9.13
C VAL A 113 33.19 33.14 -10.02
N ALA A 114 33.89 33.50 -11.08
CA ALA A 114 33.43 34.52 -12.01
C ALA A 114 32.50 33.97 -13.10
N GLU A 115 32.63 32.68 -13.41
CA GLU A 115 31.81 31.99 -14.42
C GLU A 115 30.39 31.74 -13.93
N PRO A 116 29.44 31.50 -14.83
CA PRO A 116 28.10 31.02 -14.46
C PRO A 116 28.19 29.68 -13.69
N ILE A 117 27.43 29.59 -12.62
CA ILE A 117 27.44 28.43 -11.72
C ILE A 117 26.07 27.73 -11.82
N VAL A 118 26.07 26.42 -12.03
CA VAL A 118 24.85 25.61 -11.97
C VAL A 118 25.01 24.58 -10.86
N VAL A 119 24.10 24.63 -9.89
CA VAL A 119 24.05 23.72 -8.75
C VAL A 119 22.88 22.76 -8.94
N PHE A 120 23.18 21.50 -9.18
CA PHE A 120 22.19 20.43 -9.15
C PHE A 120 22.02 19.97 -7.70
N VAL A 121 20.77 19.99 -7.21
CA VAL A 121 20.40 19.48 -5.89
C VAL A 121 19.60 18.22 -6.13
N ASP A 122 20.26 17.07 -5.96
CA ASP A 122 19.68 15.75 -6.22
C ASP A 122 19.15 15.12 -4.93
N GLU A 123 18.23 14.17 -5.08
CA GLU A 123 17.58 13.41 -4.00
C GLU A 123 16.88 14.33 -2.98
N ILE A 124 16.15 15.37 -3.48
CA ILE A 124 15.50 16.37 -2.61
C ILE A 124 14.44 15.78 -1.67
N GLN A 125 13.87 14.61 -1.96
CA GLN A 125 12.94 13.92 -1.06
C GLN A 125 13.60 13.49 0.26
N CYS A 126 14.93 13.38 0.30
CA CYS A 126 15.64 13.04 1.54
C CYS A 126 15.43 14.05 2.67
N ILE A 127 15.00 15.28 2.33
CA ILE A 127 14.75 16.32 3.33
C ILE A 127 13.27 16.39 3.78
N GLU A 128 12.36 15.60 3.20
CA GLU A 128 10.90 15.66 3.45
C GLU A 128 10.53 15.59 4.95
N ASN A 129 11.30 14.87 5.74
CA ASN A 129 11.02 14.71 7.17
C ASN A 129 12.01 15.46 8.09
N LEU A 130 12.82 16.37 7.55
CA LEU A 130 13.75 17.16 8.35
C LEU A 130 13.08 18.45 8.82
N PRO A 131 13.07 18.74 10.15
CA PRO A 131 12.40 19.92 10.72
C PRO A 131 12.94 21.27 10.20
N PHE A 132 14.09 21.26 9.55
CA PHE A 132 14.80 22.44 9.04
C PHE A 132 14.90 22.48 7.50
N ALA A 133 14.25 21.55 6.81
CA ALA A 133 14.31 21.44 5.34
C ALA A 133 13.82 22.70 4.62
N ASP A 134 12.80 23.33 5.15
CA ASP A 134 12.22 24.56 4.61
C ASP A 134 13.25 25.67 4.47
N GLN A 135 14.26 25.74 5.37
CA GLN A 135 15.29 26.76 5.31
C GLN A 135 16.23 26.61 4.11
N LEU A 136 16.54 25.36 3.67
CA LEU A 136 17.33 25.15 2.45
C LEU A 136 16.55 25.62 1.22
N LEU A 137 15.31 25.15 1.08
CA LEU A 137 14.46 25.51 -0.05
C LEU A 137 14.19 27.02 -0.07
N ALA A 138 13.96 27.61 1.10
CA ALA A 138 13.80 29.05 1.24
C ALA A 138 15.09 29.83 0.91
N SER A 139 16.29 29.27 1.18
CA SER A 139 17.57 29.93 0.78
C SER A 139 17.73 29.94 -0.74
N ILE A 140 17.33 28.86 -1.43
CA ILE A 140 17.36 28.77 -2.89
C ILE A 140 16.40 29.80 -3.50
N ARG A 141 15.18 29.91 -2.96
CA ARG A 141 14.22 30.95 -3.39
C ARG A 141 14.74 32.34 -3.10
N ALA A 142 15.34 32.60 -1.93
CA ALA A 142 15.93 33.88 -1.58
C ALA A 142 17.05 34.27 -2.56
N ALA A 143 17.94 33.33 -2.91
CA ALA A 143 18.98 33.54 -3.91
C ALA A 143 18.40 33.93 -5.27
N HIS A 144 17.27 33.34 -5.69
CA HIS A 144 16.58 33.77 -6.90
C HIS A 144 16.05 35.22 -6.80
N ASN A 145 15.41 35.55 -5.68
CA ASN A 145 14.83 36.90 -5.48
C ASN A 145 15.91 37.98 -5.35
N THR A 146 17.06 37.66 -4.78
CA THR A 146 18.19 38.56 -4.60
C THR A 146 18.76 39.08 -5.94
N ARG A 147 18.53 38.38 -7.06
CA ARG A 147 18.92 38.79 -8.42
C ARG A 147 18.44 40.17 -8.80
N THR A 148 17.35 40.65 -8.22
CA THR A 148 16.78 41.96 -8.50
C THR A 148 17.55 43.10 -7.82
N THR A 149 18.22 42.82 -6.71
CA THR A 149 18.99 43.77 -5.90
C THR A 149 20.50 43.58 -6.03
N ASP A 150 20.94 42.37 -6.29
CA ASP A 150 22.34 41.98 -6.52
C ASP A 150 22.44 41.18 -7.84
N PRO A 151 22.89 41.80 -8.94
CA PRO A 151 23.01 41.17 -10.25
C PRO A 151 23.96 39.97 -10.27
N ASP A 152 24.92 39.86 -9.33
CA ASP A 152 25.85 38.76 -9.26
C ASP A 152 25.14 37.42 -9.03
N PHE A 153 24.01 37.41 -8.31
CA PHE A 153 23.17 36.22 -8.15
C PHE A 153 22.58 35.67 -9.46
N SER A 154 22.58 36.46 -10.53
CA SER A 154 22.17 35.96 -11.86
C SER A 154 23.12 34.92 -12.42
N ARG A 155 24.38 34.86 -11.92
CA ARG A 155 25.35 33.82 -12.26
C ARG A 155 25.11 32.48 -11.53
N LEU A 156 24.26 32.46 -10.49
CA LEU A 156 23.94 31.26 -9.70
C LEU A 156 22.59 30.71 -10.10
N THR A 157 22.58 29.48 -10.57
CA THR A 157 21.39 28.75 -11.03
C THR A 157 21.25 27.44 -10.26
N PHE A 158 20.04 27.18 -9.76
CA PHE A 158 19.70 25.90 -9.10
C PHE A 158 18.81 25.03 -9.97
N VAL A 159 19.12 23.72 -9.99
CA VAL A 159 18.30 22.68 -10.59
C VAL A 159 17.98 21.66 -9.51
N LEU A 160 16.69 21.48 -9.20
CA LEU A 160 16.21 20.58 -8.15
C LEU A 160 15.76 19.27 -8.75
N LEU A 161 16.23 18.12 -8.23
CA LEU A 161 15.83 16.81 -8.73
C LEU A 161 15.40 15.90 -7.57
N GLY A 162 14.37 15.09 -7.82
CA GLY A 162 13.92 14.14 -6.80
C GLY A 162 12.69 13.33 -7.19
N GLU A 163 12.30 12.48 -6.26
CA GLU A 163 11.10 11.65 -6.29
C GLU A 163 10.14 12.14 -5.21
N CYS A 164 9.41 13.21 -5.46
CA CYS A 164 8.53 13.79 -4.46
C CYS A 164 7.36 14.57 -5.08
N ASP A 165 6.37 14.82 -4.25
CA ASP A 165 5.36 15.84 -4.51
C ASP A 165 5.91 17.21 -4.03
N PRO A 166 6.05 18.23 -4.89
CA PRO A 166 6.59 19.52 -4.48
C PRO A 166 5.78 20.20 -3.37
N VAL A 167 4.49 19.83 -3.24
CA VAL A 167 3.60 20.37 -2.20
C VAL A 167 3.91 19.76 -0.82
N SER A 168 4.41 18.54 -0.78
CA SER A 168 4.75 17.86 0.50
C SER A 168 6.07 18.33 1.10
N LEU A 169 6.96 18.91 0.27
CA LEU A 169 8.30 19.31 0.71
C LEU A 169 8.37 20.62 1.48
N VAL A 170 7.37 21.48 1.36
CA VAL A 170 7.41 22.84 1.93
C VAL A 170 6.11 23.11 2.67
N ALA A 171 6.21 23.36 3.98
CA ALA A 171 5.06 23.68 4.81
C ALA A 171 4.44 25.04 4.43
N GLU A 172 5.27 26.04 4.06
CA GLU A 172 4.84 27.36 3.65
C GLU A 172 5.00 27.54 2.14
N PRO A 173 3.91 27.51 1.34
CA PRO A 173 3.97 27.63 -0.12
C PRO A 173 4.70 28.87 -0.63
N GLU A 174 4.72 29.94 0.15
CA GLU A 174 5.40 31.20 -0.19
C GLU A 174 6.92 31.07 -0.15
N LEU A 175 7.46 30.13 0.62
CA LEU A 175 8.90 29.84 0.70
C LEU A 175 9.35 28.80 -0.33
N SER A 176 8.41 28.21 -1.05
CA SER A 176 8.68 27.17 -2.03
C SER A 176 9.48 27.69 -3.23
N PRO A 177 10.62 27.09 -3.58
CA PRO A 177 11.35 27.42 -4.79
C PRO A 177 10.63 26.95 -6.06
N PHE A 178 9.70 26.02 -5.96
CA PHE A 178 8.97 25.47 -7.11
C PHE A 178 8.12 26.51 -7.84
N ASN A 179 7.77 27.62 -7.18
CA ASN A 179 7.05 28.74 -7.79
C ASN A 179 7.92 29.60 -8.73
N VAL A 180 9.25 29.50 -8.63
CA VAL A 180 10.22 30.23 -9.45
C VAL A 180 11.08 29.33 -10.32
N THR A 181 10.87 28.03 -10.26
CA THR A 181 11.56 27.04 -11.08
C THR A 181 10.71 26.58 -12.25
N GLN A 182 11.35 26.34 -13.41
CA GLN A 182 10.70 25.77 -14.59
C GLN A 182 10.60 24.25 -14.44
N PRO A 183 9.39 23.64 -14.56
CA PRO A 183 9.26 22.19 -14.58
C PRO A 183 9.83 21.60 -15.88
N ILE A 184 10.68 20.60 -15.74
CA ILE A 184 11.24 19.84 -16.86
C ILE A 184 10.65 18.44 -16.80
N PRO A 185 9.76 18.04 -17.71
CA PRO A 185 9.20 16.71 -17.74
C PRO A 185 10.26 15.69 -18.16
N LEU A 186 10.35 14.60 -17.40
CA LEU A 186 11.25 13.49 -17.68
C LEU A 186 10.41 12.25 -18.03
N ASP A 187 9.97 12.22 -19.29
CA ASP A 187 9.12 11.16 -19.81
C ASP A 187 9.85 9.83 -19.93
N ASP A 188 9.10 8.72 -19.91
CA ASP A 188 9.59 7.39 -20.27
C ASP A 188 10.02 7.35 -21.74
N PHE A 189 10.78 6.34 -22.12
CA PHE A 189 11.21 6.19 -23.52
C PHE A 189 10.00 5.91 -24.42
N SER A 190 9.93 6.60 -25.55
CA SER A 190 9.01 6.18 -26.60
C SER A 190 9.48 4.85 -27.24
N ARG A 191 8.58 4.20 -27.98
CA ARG A 191 8.96 2.96 -28.69
C ARG A 191 10.12 3.20 -29.67
N GLU A 192 10.12 4.31 -30.39
CA GLU A 192 11.15 4.70 -31.35
C GLU A 192 12.49 4.97 -30.66
N GLN A 193 12.45 5.49 -29.43
CA GLN A 193 13.68 5.71 -28.66
C GLN A 193 14.34 4.40 -28.24
N LEU A 194 13.59 3.31 -28.09
CA LEU A 194 14.15 2.00 -27.80
C LEU A 194 14.95 1.43 -28.97
N ASP A 195 14.73 1.87 -30.22
CA ASP A 195 15.50 1.42 -31.39
C ASP A 195 17.02 1.70 -31.27
N LEU A 196 17.38 2.67 -30.41
CA LEU A 196 18.78 2.92 -30.07
C LEU A 196 19.45 1.73 -29.34
N PHE A 197 18.69 0.82 -28.76
CA PHE A 197 19.23 -0.40 -28.16
C PHE A 197 19.39 -1.55 -29.16
N ALA A 198 18.84 -1.44 -30.40
CA ALA A 198 18.83 -2.54 -31.38
C ALA A 198 20.24 -3.08 -31.64
N THR A 199 21.22 -2.19 -31.81
CA THR A 199 22.62 -2.55 -32.06
C THR A 199 23.29 -3.27 -30.87
N GLU A 200 22.78 -3.10 -29.65
CA GLU A 200 23.32 -3.72 -28.44
C GLU A 200 22.73 -5.10 -28.16
N LEU A 201 21.62 -5.47 -28.86
CA LEU A 201 20.94 -6.74 -28.63
C LEU A 201 21.67 -7.95 -29.25
N ASN A 202 22.63 -7.74 -30.16
CA ASN A 202 23.33 -8.82 -30.90
C ASN A 202 22.40 -9.74 -31.70
N LEU A 203 21.28 -9.20 -32.19
CA LEU A 203 20.28 -9.90 -33.00
C LEU A 203 20.24 -9.31 -34.44
N ASP A 204 19.69 -10.07 -35.37
CA ASP A 204 19.32 -9.50 -36.68
C ASP A 204 18.25 -8.40 -36.50
N HIS A 205 18.10 -7.55 -37.50
CA HIS A 205 17.26 -6.36 -37.44
C HIS A 205 15.80 -6.69 -37.09
N ASP A 206 15.25 -7.73 -37.69
CA ASP A 206 13.82 -8.09 -37.50
C ASP A 206 13.59 -8.64 -36.09
N LYS A 207 14.43 -9.55 -35.61
CA LYS A 207 14.38 -10.07 -34.25
C LYS A 207 14.65 -8.97 -33.20
N ALA A 208 15.56 -8.04 -33.47
CA ALA A 208 15.83 -6.92 -32.60
C ALA A 208 14.61 -6.01 -32.47
N SER A 209 13.94 -5.68 -33.58
CA SER A 209 12.70 -4.89 -33.56
C SER A 209 11.58 -5.59 -32.78
N GLU A 210 11.39 -6.90 -33.03
CA GLU A 210 10.39 -7.72 -32.32
C GLU A 210 10.67 -7.79 -30.79
N ALA A 211 11.95 -7.96 -30.41
CA ALA A 211 12.36 -7.90 -29.00
C ALA A 211 12.03 -6.55 -28.36
N LEU A 212 12.33 -5.43 -29.03
CA LEU A 212 12.08 -4.09 -28.53
C LEU A 212 10.59 -3.78 -28.45
N ASP A 213 9.77 -4.27 -29.36
CA ASP A 213 8.31 -4.20 -29.28
C ASP A 213 7.81 -4.92 -28.04
N ARG A 214 8.36 -6.12 -27.77
CA ARG A 214 7.95 -6.90 -26.60
C ARG A 214 8.44 -6.30 -25.30
N ILE A 215 9.63 -5.71 -25.27
CA ILE A 215 10.15 -4.96 -24.13
C ILE A 215 9.25 -3.74 -23.85
N TYR A 216 8.89 -2.99 -24.90
CA TYR A 216 7.97 -1.86 -24.75
C TYR A 216 6.58 -2.27 -24.25
N TYR A 217 6.06 -3.40 -24.73
CA TYR A 217 4.80 -3.97 -24.24
C TYR A 217 4.79 -4.18 -22.72
N TRP A 218 5.90 -4.67 -22.15
CA TRP A 218 6.00 -4.92 -20.71
C TRP A 218 6.28 -3.64 -19.89
N THR A 219 7.14 -2.78 -20.40
CA THR A 219 7.73 -1.67 -19.65
C THR A 219 7.09 -0.32 -19.93
N ARG A 220 6.39 -0.18 -21.05
CA ARG A 220 5.92 1.11 -21.61
C ARG A 220 7.03 2.16 -21.65
N GLY A 221 8.27 1.71 -21.86
CA GLY A 221 9.43 2.60 -21.98
C GLY A 221 10.03 3.04 -20.66
N GLN A 222 9.61 2.49 -19.52
CA GLN A 222 10.26 2.82 -18.23
C GLN A 222 11.77 2.52 -18.34
N PRO A 223 12.65 3.53 -18.13
CA PRO A 223 14.04 3.44 -18.57
C PRO A 223 14.82 2.29 -17.96
N TYR A 224 14.72 2.09 -16.66
CA TYR A 224 15.45 1.02 -15.97
C TYR A 224 14.98 -0.39 -16.38
N LEU A 225 13.67 -0.58 -16.43
CA LEU A 225 13.09 -1.89 -16.78
C LEU A 225 13.35 -2.23 -18.25
N SER A 226 13.27 -1.24 -19.15
CA SER A 226 13.56 -1.42 -20.58
C SER A 226 15.03 -1.79 -20.79
N GLN A 227 15.96 -1.08 -20.16
CA GLN A 227 17.39 -1.40 -20.22
C GLN A 227 17.70 -2.77 -19.61
N LYS A 228 17.01 -3.13 -18.52
CA LYS A 228 17.24 -4.41 -17.86
C LYS A 228 16.81 -5.58 -18.73
N LEU A 229 15.62 -5.49 -19.37
CA LEU A 229 15.15 -6.47 -20.32
C LEU A 229 16.05 -6.55 -21.55
N ALA A 230 16.43 -5.40 -22.13
CA ALA A 230 17.33 -5.35 -23.28
C ALA A 230 18.70 -5.99 -22.98
N ARG A 231 19.28 -5.69 -21.83
CA ARG A 231 20.55 -6.32 -21.38
C ARG A 231 20.44 -7.83 -21.21
N GLN A 232 19.29 -8.33 -20.79
CA GLN A 232 19.07 -9.77 -20.65
C GLN A 232 19.01 -10.45 -22.01
N VAL A 233 18.28 -9.87 -22.97
CA VAL A 233 18.24 -10.34 -24.35
C VAL A 233 19.64 -10.36 -24.98
N ALA A 234 20.44 -9.31 -24.74
CA ALA A 234 21.81 -9.23 -25.29
C ALA A 234 22.81 -10.24 -24.68
N ARG A 235 22.54 -10.77 -23.49
CA ARG A 235 23.45 -11.68 -22.77
C ARG A 235 23.17 -13.15 -22.97
N GLU A 236 21.97 -13.52 -23.31
CA GLU A 236 21.55 -14.91 -23.47
C GLU A 236 21.45 -15.26 -24.96
N GLU A 237 21.69 -16.53 -25.28
CA GLU A 237 21.37 -17.03 -26.62
C GLU A 237 19.85 -17.07 -26.79
N VAL A 238 19.35 -16.19 -27.63
CA VAL A 238 17.94 -16.11 -27.97
C VAL A 238 17.65 -17.12 -29.08
N GLY A 239 16.73 -18.07 -28.79
CA GLY A 239 16.25 -19.02 -29.81
C GLY A 239 15.45 -18.33 -30.92
N ASP A 240 14.73 -19.11 -31.72
CA ASP A 240 13.93 -18.57 -32.81
C ASP A 240 12.76 -17.69 -32.36
N ASP A 241 12.22 -17.91 -31.17
CA ASP A 241 11.11 -17.13 -30.60
C ASP A 241 11.63 -16.11 -29.55
N VAL A 242 11.98 -14.93 -30.05
CA VAL A 242 12.46 -13.81 -29.21
C VAL A 242 11.38 -13.26 -28.27
N VAL A 243 10.11 -13.29 -28.68
CA VAL A 243 8.98 -12.83 -27.87
C VAL A 243 8.81 -13.72 -26.66
N ALA A 244 8.79 -15.03 -26.85
CA ALA A 244 8.71 -15.98 -25.74
C ALA A 244 9.93 -15.87 -24.80
N HIS A 245 11.11 -15.52 -25.30
CA HIS A 245 12.29 -15.29 -24.49
C HIS A 245 12.13 -14.07 -23.57
N VAL A 246 11.69 -12.93 -24.10
CA VAL A 246 11.40 -11.71 -23.32
C VAL A 246 10.30 -11.97 -22.30
N ASP A 247 9.22 -12.64 -22.70
CA ASP A 247 8.10 -12.98 -21.82
C ASP A 247 8.51 -13.85 -20.64
N ARG A 248 9.29 -14.87 -20.90
CA ARG A 248 9.80 -15.76 -19.86
C ARG A 248 10.60 -15.00 -18.82
N TYR A 249 11.53 -14.13 -19.24
CA TYR A 249 12.30 -13.33 -18.30
C TYR A 249 11.43 -12.33 -17.54
N ALA A 250 10.56 -11.61 -18.24
CA ALA A 250 9.63 -10.66 -17.62
C ALA A 250 8.76 -11.33 -16.55
N THR A 251 8.20 -12.50 -16.87
CA THR A 251 7.28 -13.21 -15.96
C THR A 251 7.99 -13.91 -14.82
N THR A 252 9.18 -14.48 -15.03
CA THR A 252 9.88 -15.25 -14.00
C THR A 252 10.75 -14.41 -13.07
N GLN A 253 11.34 -13.32 -13.57
CA GLN A 253 12.33 -12.53 -12.83
C GLN A 253 11.79 -11.15 -12.37
N LEU A 254 10.91 -10.54 -13.15
CA LEU A 254 10.45 -9.17 -12.89
C LEU A 254 8.98 -9.09 -12.47
N ALA A 255 8.20 -10.16 -12.64
CA ALA A 255 6.80 -10.21 -12.26
C ALA A 255 6.58 -11.11 -11.05
N GLY A 256 5.45 -10.92 -10.39
CA GLY A 256 5.02 -11.73 -9.24
C GLY A 256 5.64 -11.32 -7.91
N ARG A 257 5.26 -12.03 -6.85
CA ARG A 257 5.65 -11.69 -5.46
C ARG A 257 7.14 -11.75 -5.20
N ALA A 258 7.86 -12.64 -5.87
CA ALA A 258 9.31 -12.78 -5.69
C ALA A 258 10.04 -11.48 -6.08
N ALA A 259 9.55 -10.77 -7.10
CA ALA A 259 10.14 -9.51 -7.55
C ALA A 259 10.12 -8.40 -6.48
N LEU A 260 9.18 -8.42 -5.55
CA LEU A 260 9.15 -7.48 -4.43
C LEU A 260 10.39 -7.56 -3.53
N HIS A 261 11.07 -8.71 -3.49
CA HIS A 261 12.25 -8.92 -2.65
C HIS A 261 13.54 -9.04 -3.46
N SER A 262 13.47 -9.55 -4.69
CA SER A 262 14.65 -9.79 -5.53
C SER A 262 14.97 -8.63 -6.46
N GLU A 263 14.00 -7.79 -6.80
CA GLU A 263 14.16 -6.66 -7.71
C GLU A 263 14.22 -5.33 -6.93
N PRO A 264 15.37 -4.65 -6.87
CA PRO A 264 15.53 -3.45 -6.04
C PRO A 264 14.54 -2.32 -6.37
N HIS A 265 14.14 -2.18 -7.64
CA HIS A 265 13.17 -1.15 -8.04
C HIS A 265 11.76 -1.45 -7.50
N MET A 266 11.32 -2.71 -7.61
CA MET A 266 10.03 -3.12 -7.05
C MET A 266 10.02 -3.05 -5.52
N SER A 267 11.16 -3.42 -4.88
CA SER A 267 11.35 -3.27 -3.44
C SER A 267 11.30 -1.83 -2.98
N HIS A 268 11.85 -0.89 -3.78
CA HIS A 268 11.79 0.55 -3.48
C HIS A 268 10.34 1.04 -3.49
N ILE A 269 9.59 0.80 -4.57
CA ILE A 269 8.18 1.20 -4.69
C ILE A 269 7.35 0.61 -3.53
N HIS A 270 7.53 -0.68 -3.23
CA HIS A 270 6.85 -1.34 -2.12
C HIS A 270 7.11 -0.62 -0.80
N ARG A 271 8.38 -0.35 -0.50
CA ARG A 271 8.81 0.29 0.75
C ARG A 271 8.26 1.70 0.89
N VAL A 272 8.34 2.53 -0.15
CA VAL A 272 7.83 3.91 -0.11
C VAL A 272 6.33 3.97 0.17
N ILE A 273 5.56 2.95 -0.26
CA ILE A 273 4.11 2.91 -0.03
C ILE A 273 3.79 2.31 1.35
N VAL A 274 4.50 1.24 1.76
CA VAL A 274 4.14 0.44 2.94
C VAL A 274 4.77 1.00 4.22
N ASP A 275 5.94 1.65 4.15
CA ASP A 275 6.60 2.23 5.32
C ASP A 275 6.02 3.61 5.72
N ASP A 276 5.14 4.18 4.92
CA ASP A 276 4.42 5.42 5.27
C ASP A 276 3.24 5.10 6.20
N GLU A 277 3.50 4.97 7.49
CA GLU A 277 2.50 4.59 8.50
C GLU A 277 1.22 5.45 8.48
N LYS A 278 1.32 6.71 8.06
CA LYS A 278 0.18 7.64 8.05
C LYS A 278 -0.68 7.52 6.80
N GLN A 279 -0.06 7.25 5.66
CA GLN A 279 -0.73 7.28 4.35
C GLN A 279 -0.86 5.88 3.73
N MET A 280 -0.23 4.84 4.27
CA MET A 280 -0.25 3.48 3.72
C MET A 280 -1.68 2.98 3.42
N GLU A 281 -2.57 3.05 4.41
CA GLU A 281 -3.94 2.54 4.26
C GLU A 281 -4.73 3.28 3.15
N PRO A 282 -4.80 4.62 3.12
CA PRO A 282 -5.48 5.32 2.05
C PRO A 282 -4.80 5.16 0.69
N LEU A 283 -3.47 5.08 0.60
CA LEU A 283 -2.73 4.82 -0.65
C LEU A 283 -3.07 3.44 -1.21
N LEU A 284 -3.03 2.38 -0.38
CA LEU A 284 -3.36 1.02 -0.77
C LEU A 284 -4.84 0.87 -1.17
N ASN A 285 -5.76 1.56 -0.50
CA ASN A 285 -7.18 1.57 -0.85
C ASN A 285 -7.41 2.25 -2.21
N LEU A 286 -6.79 3.40 -2.46
CA LEU A 286 -6.86 4.09 -3.75
C LEU A 286 -6.30 3.22 -4.86
N TYR A 287 -5.08 2.70 -4.68
CA TYR A 287 -4.44 1.81 -5.65
C TYR A 287 -5.25 0.54 -5.90
N GLY A 288 -5.81 -0.07 -4.84
CA GLY A 288 -6.66 -1.25 -4.95
C GLY A 288 -7.92 -1.02 -5.78
N ARG A 289 -8.51 0.18 -5.75
CA ARG A 289 -9.65 0.56 -6.64
C ARG A 289 -9.20 0.63 -8.10
N ILE A 290 -8.07 1.29 -8.38
CA ILE A 290 -7.51 1.38 -9.74
C ILE A 290 -7.22 -0.03 -10.29
N ARG A 291 -6.63 -0.91 -9.48
CA ARG A 291 -6.31 -2.29 -9.88
C ARG A 291 -7.53 -3.18 -10.12
N LYS A 292 -8.67 -2.86 -9.51
CA LYS A 292 -9.95 -3.55 -9.75
C LYS A 292 -10.70 -3.02 -10.98
N GLY A 293 -10.12 -2.08 -11.72
CA GLY A 293 -10.74 -1.48 -12.90
C GLY A 293 -11.81 -0.45 -12.57
N VAL A 294 -11.83 0.10 -11.35
CA VAL A 294 -12.71 1.22 -11.02
C VAL A 294 -12.15 2.47 -11.71
N GLU A 295 -12.94 3.14 -12.49
CA GLU A 295 -12.58 4.43 -13.07
C GLU A 295 -12.38 5.45 -11.95
N VAL A 296 -11.19 6.02 -11.89
CA VAL A 296 -10.79 7.05 -10.95
C VAL A 296 -10.27 8.23 -11.74
N ALA A 297 -11.03 9.30 -11.79
CA ALA A 297 -10.60 10.54 -12.45
C ALA A 297 -9.36 11.12 -11.78
N ALA A 298 -8.45 11.67 -12.59
CA ALA A 298 -7.27 12.37 -12.09
C ALA A 298 -7.68 13.65 -11.37
N ASP A 299 -7.20 13.80 -10.15
CA ASP A 299 -7.34 14.99 -9.31
C ASP A 299 -5.97 15.40 -8.79
N LEU A 300 -5.38 16.42 -9.40
CA LEU A 300 -4.10 16.98 -9.00
C LEU A 300 -4.16 17.69 -7.62
N GLY A 301 -5.34 17.95 -7.08
CA GLY A 301 -5.54 18.41 -5.69
C GLY A 301 -5.36 17.29 -4.66
N SER A 302 -5.54 16.03 -5.07
CA SER A 302 -5.43 14.88 -4.18
C SER A 302 -3.96 14.52 -3.86
N ALA A 303 -3.56 14.69 -2.60
CA ALA A 303 -2.21 14.31 -2.14
C ALA A 303 -1.91 12.81 -2.35
N LEU A 304 -2.91 11.94 -2.18
CA LEU A 304 -2.75 10.50 -2.39
C LEU A 304 -2.46 10.15 -3.85
N GLN A 305 -3.15 10.81 -4.80
CA GLN A 305 -2.91 10.60 -6.22
C GLN A 305 -1.52 11.11 -6.61
N ARG A 306 -1.15 12.33 -6.18
CA ARG A 306 0.18 12.89 -6.43
C ARG A 306 1.29 12.00 -5.85
N ARG A 307 1.10 11.44 -4.65
CA ARG A 307 2.08 10.51 -4.04
C ARG A 307 2.27 9.25 -4.87
N LEU A 308 1.18 8.58 -5.31
CA LEU A 308 1.28 7.39 -6.17
C LEU A 308 1.89 7.70 -7.55
N MET A 309 1.65 8.90 -8.11
CA MET A 309 2.28 9.36 -9.34
C MET A 309 3.77 9.67 -9.13
N ALA A 310 4.14 10.32 -8.03
CA ALA A 310 5.54 10.63 -7.70
C ALA A 310 6.38 9.35 -7.56
N VAL A 311 5.85 8.32 -6.91
CA VAL A 311 6.48 6.97 -6.84
C VAL A 311 6.52 6.29 -8.21
N GLY A 312 5.71 6.74 -9.16
CA GLY A 312 5.65 6.21 -10.52
C GLY A 312 4.85 4.94 -10.68
N LEU A 313 4.02 4.57 -9.71
CA LEU A 313 3.19 3.37 -9.76
C LEU A 313 1.97 3.55 -10.68
N ILE A 314 1.43 4.76 -10.72
CA ILE A 314 0.28 5.14 -11.56
C ILE A 314 0.62 6.31 -12.47
N GLU A 315 -0.16 6.47 -13.52
CA GLU A 315 -0.12 7.60 -14.46
C GLU A 315 -1.54 8.00 -14.86
N ILE A 316 -1.68 9.16 -15.49
CA ILE A 316 -2.93 9.63 -16.08
C ILE A 316 -3.00 9.10 -17.51
N ASP A 317 -4.11 8.47 -17.88
CA ASP A 317 -4.36 8.01 -19.25
C ASP A 317 -4.89 9.14 -20.16
N HIS A 318 -5.17 8.79 -21.43
CA HIS A 318 -5.66 9.75 -22.42
C HIS A 318 -7.07 10.29 -22.10
N ASP A 319 -7.84 9.55 -21.31
CA ASP A 319 -9.21 9.91 -20.93
C ASP A 319 -9.26 10.70 -19.60
N GLY A 320 -8.09 10.99 -19.02
CA GLY A 320 -7.97 11.73 -17.78
C GLY A 320 -8.21 10.87 -16.52
N ASN A 321 -8.16 9.54 -16.66
CA ASN A 321 -8.29 8.60 -15.55
C ASN A 321 -6.93 8.08 -15.08
N LEU A 322 -6.88 7.59 -13.85
CA LEU A 322 -5.70 6.96 -13.31
C LEU A 322 -5.59 5.50 -13.74
N ARG A 323 -4.41 5.12 -14.20
CA ARG A 323 -4.08 3.73 -14.51
C ARG A 323 -2.71 3.33 -13.96
N VAL A 324 -2.44 2.03 -13.88
CA VAL A 324 -1.09 1.54 -13.56
C VAL A 324 -0.15 1.82 -14.74
N ARG A 325 1.05 2.30 -14.44
CA ARG A 325 1.98 2.83 -15.45
C ARG A 325 2.46 1.80 -16.46
N ASN A 326 2.69 0.54 -16.07
CA ASN A 326 3.11 -0.52 -16.99
C ASN A 326 2.69 -1.91 -16.52
N ARG A 327 2.82 -2.91 -17.42
CA ARG A 327 2.38 -4.29 -17.16
C ARG A 327 3.22 -5.04 -16.14
N LEU A 328 4.48 -4.72 -15.97
CA LEU A 328 5.31 -5.30 -14.90
C LEU A 328 4.80 -4.87 -13.53
N TYR A 329 4.44 -3.60 -13.36
CA TYR A 329 3.81 -3.13 -12.11
C TYR A 329 2.44 -3.77 -11.89
N GLU A 330 1.65 -3.95 -12.95
CA GLU A 330 0.37 -4.67 -12.85
C GLU A 330 0.54 -6.11 -12.37
N ALA A 331 1.61 -6.78 -12.78
CA ALA A 331 1.89 -8.17 -12.41
C ALA A 331 2.45 -8.30 -10.98
N VAL A 332 3.22 -7.31 -10.51
CA VAL A 332 3.81 -7.29 -9.16
C VAL A 332 2.84 -6.74 -8.12
N PHE A 333 2.31 -5.56 -8.36
CA PHE A 333 1.43 -4.83 -7.44
C PHE A 333 -0.04 -5.15 -7.75
N THR A 334 -0.44 -6.39 -7.46
CA THR A 334 -1.80 -6.87 -7.71
C THR A 334 -2.80 -6.28 -6.70
N ALA A 335 -4.11 -6.39 -6.99
CA ALA A 335 -5.15 -6.04 -6.01
C ALA A 335 -5.02 -6.86 -4.71
N ARG A 336 -4.51 -8.10 -4.80
CA ARG A 336 -4.21 -8.95 -3.63
C ARG A 336 -3.06 -8.37 -2.82
N TRP A 337 -1.98 -7.91 -3.48
CA TRP A 337 -0.87 -7.24 -2.79
C TRP A 337 -1.36 -6.04 -1.99
N ALA A 338 -2.21 -5.19 -2.57
CA ALA A 338 -2.77 -4.04 -1.86
C ALA A 338 -3.59 -4.48 -0.63
N ASN A 339 -4.43 -5.51 -0.75
CA ASN A 339 -5.22 -6.02 0.36
C ASN A 339 -4.37 -6.71 1.45
N ASP A 340 -3.31 -7.44 1.07
CA ASP A 340 -2.45 -8.17 2.01
C ASP A 340 -1.61 -7.22 2.88
N ASN A 341 -1.32 -6.01 2.38
CA ASN A 341 -0.58 -4.97 3.11
C ASN A 341 -1.49 -4.00 3.88
N LEU A 342 -2.81 -4.08 3.74
CA LEU A 342 -3.71 -3.27 4.57
C LEU A 342 -3.60 -3.68 6.05
N PRO A 343 -3.60 -2.72 6.98
CA PRO A 343 -3.53 -3.01 8.41
C PRO A 343 -4.74 -3.85 8.84
N THR A 344 -4.46 -4.93 9.58
CA THR A 344 -5.46 -5.93 9.99
C THR A 344 -6.42 -5.43 11.09
N ARG A 345 -6.51 -4.11 11.32
CA ARG A 345 -7.27 -3.50 12.42
C ARG A 345 -8.74 -3.95 12.52
N LEU A 346 -9.35 -4.35 11.41
CA LEU A 346 -10.74 -4.83 11.38
C LEU A 346 -10.89 -6.36 11.35
N ARG A 347 -9.83 -7.11 10.99
CA ARG A 347 -9.91 -8.58 10.92
C ARG A 347 -9.92 -9.22 12.31
N VAL A 348 -9.11 -8.74 13.24
CA VAL A 348 -9.03 -9.27 14.60
C VAL A 348 -10.33 -9.05 15.39
N PRO A 349 -10.90 -7.83 15.50
CA PRO A 349 -12.18 -7.66 16.20
C PRO A 349 -13.34 -8.37 15.51
N ALA A 350 -13.41 -8.42 14.18
CA ALA A 350 -14.44 -9.18 13.46
C ALA A 350 -14.33 -10.68 13.70
N MET A 351 -13.13 -11.23 13.73
CA MET A 351 -12.87 -12.63 14.07
C MET A 351 -13.22 -12.93 15.53
N VAL A 352 -12.86 -12.06 16.47
CA VAL A 352 -13.22 -12.18 17.89
C VAL A 352 -14.73 -12.11 18.08
N VAL A 353 -15.41 -11.15 17.45
CA VAL A 353 -16.88 -11.06 17.47
C VAL A 353 -17.52 -12.30 16.86
N GLY A 354 -17.01 -12.80 15.73
CA GLY A 354 -17.49 -14.04 15.12
C GLY A 354 -17.33 -15.27 16.02
N VAL A 355 -16.19 -15.40 16.69
CA VAL A 355 -15.93 -16.47 17.66
C VAL A 355 -16.84 -16.34 18.88
N VAL A 356 -17.00 -15.14 19.45
CA VAL A 356 -17.89 -14.89 20.58
C VAL A 356 -19.35 -15.23 20.22
N LEU A 357 -19.81 -14.80 19.03
CA LEU A 357 -21.16 -15.14 18.54
C LEU A 357 -21.33 -16.65 18.36
N LEU A 358 -20.34 -17.33 17.84
CA LEU A 358 -20.38 -18.79 17.68
C LEU A 358 -20.47 -19.50 19.02
N PHE A 359 -19.65 -19.11 20.00
CA PHE A 359 -19.67 -19.71 21.34
C PHE A 359 -20.91 -19.36 22.17
N THR A 360 -21.60 -18.27 21.87
CA THR A 360 -22.84 -17.89 22.58
C THR A 360 -24.11 -18.38 21.89
N LEU A 361 -24.20 -18.23 20.56
CA LEU A 361 -25.40 -18.61 19.81
C LEU A 361 -25.55 -20.11 19.61
N LEU A 362 -24.46 -20.85 19.44
CA LEU A 362 -24.48 -22.28 19.24
C LEU A 362 -24.97 -23.06 20.49
N PRO A 363 -24.47 -22.80 21.72
CA PRO A 363 -25.03 -23.38 22.94
C PRO A 363 -26.48 -22.96 23.18
N PHE A 364 -26.81 -21.67 22.94
CA PHE A 364 -28.18 -21.18 23.09
C PHE A 364 -29.12 -21.91 22.12
N TRP A 365 -28.76 -22.06 20.86
CA TRP A 365 -29.54 -22.81 19.87
C TRP A 365 -29.70 -24.27 20.25
N TYR A 366 -28.60 -24.91 20.68
CA TYR A 366 -28.58 -26.31 21.13
C TYR A 366 -29.45 -26.55 22.36
N THR A 367 -29.44 -25.69 23.36
CA THR A 367 -30.16 -25.89 24.63
C THR A 367 -31.58 -25.35 24.62
N GLN A 368 -31.92 -24.37 23.83
CA GLN A 368 -33.22 -23.71 23.84
C GLN A 368 -34.08 -24.02 22.65
N TRP A 369 -33.50 -24.17 21.48
CA TRP A 369 -34.28 -24.30 20.24
C TRP A 369 -34.45 -25.73 19.79
N LEU A 370 -33.40 -26.53 19.84
CA LEU A 370 -33.44 -27.92 19.42
C LEU A 370 -34.38 -28.82 20.27
N PRO A 371 -34.53 -28.62 21.60
CA PRO A 371 -35.44 -29.41 22.44
C PRO A 371 -36.95 -29.10 22.24
N ARG A 372 -37.30 -27.91 21.71
CA ARG A 372 -38.68 -27.45 21.59
C ARG A 372 -39.63 -28.43 20.88
N PRO A 373 -39.30 -29.00 19.71
CA PRO A 373 -40.19 -29.94 19.04
C PRO A 373 -40.57 -31.16 19.91
N TYR A 374 -39.61 -31.64 20.71
CA TYR A 374 -39.85 -32.76 21.58
C TYR A 374 -40.73 -32.40 22.79
N MET A 375 -40.61 -31.16 23.29
CA MET A 375 -41.51 -30.65 24.36
C MET A 375 -42.91 -30.48 23.85
N GLU A 376 -43.11 -30.01 22.59
CA GLU A 376 -44.42 -29.87 21.96
C GLU A 376 -45.10 -31.21 21.76
N VAL A 377 -44.34 -32.23 21.34
CA VAL A 377 -44.87 -33.62 21.19
C VAL A 377 -45.36 -34.15 22.54
N LEU A 378 -44.57 -34.00 23.63
CA LEU A 378 -44.95 -34.46 24.97
C LEU A 378 -46.07 -33.65 25.63
N ALA A 379 -46.26 -32.39 25.19
CA ALA A 379 -47.40 -31.56 25.65
C ALA A 379 -48.73 -31.94 24.96
N SER A 380 -48.69 -32.69 23.88
CA SER A 380 -49.88 -33.06 23.09
C SER A 380 -50.38 -34.45 23.48
N PRO A 381 -51.49 -34.61 24.17
CA PRO A 381 -52.00 -35.89 24.69
C PRO A 381 -52.52 -36.85 23.60
N GLU A 382 -52.73 -36.38 22.37
CA GLU A 382 -53.25 -37.18 21.27
C GLU A 382 -52.18 -37.95 20.47
N VAL A 383 -50.90 -37.73 20.82
CA VAL A 383 -49.74 -38.35 20.14
C VAL A 383 -49.67 -39.84 20.42
N GLU A 384 -49.21 -40.64 19.47
CA GLU A 384 -48.97 -42.06 19.59
C GLU A 384 -47.93 -42.34 20.68
N LEU A 385 -48.12 -43.43 21.43
CA LEU A 385 -47.26 -43.79 22.58
C LEU A 385 -45.80 -43.98 22.19
N GLU A 386 -45.53 -44.61 21.03
CA GLU A 386 -44.16 -44.79 20.53
C GLU A 386 -43.46 -43.48 20.21
N LEU A 387 -44.16 -42.52 19.60
CA LEU A 387 -43.63 -41.20 19.29
C LEU A 387 -43.35 -40.37 20.56
N ALA A 388 -44.24 -40.45 21.54
CA ALA A 388 -44.06 -39.81 22.84
C ALA A 388 -42.85 -40.39 23.60
N GLN A 389 -42.65 -41.71 23.59
CA GLN A 389 -41.47 -42.36 24.19
C GLN A 389 -40.16 -41.95 23.51
N SER A 390 -40.16 -41.90 22.15
CA SER A 390 -39.01 -41.41 21.40
C SER A 390 -38.71 -39.92 21.70
N ALA A 391 -39.71 -39.05 21.75
CA ALA A 391 -39.59 -37.67 22.12
C ALA A 391 -39.03 -37.47 23.55
N TYR A 392 -39.48 -38.31 24.51
CA TYR A 392 -39.01 -38.33 25.87
C TYR A 392 -37.51 -38.66 25.92
N GLN A 393 -37.07 -39.74 25.31
CA GLN A 393 -35.68 -40.17 25.25
C GLN A 393 -34.77 -39.10 24.65
N ASN A 394 -35.20 -38.49 23.52
CA ASN A 394 -34.47 -37.44 22.86
C ASN A 394 -34.38 -36.17 23.73
N LEU A 395 -35.51 -35.70 24.31
CA LEU A 395 -35.52 -34.52 25.17
C LEU A 395 -34.61 -34.73 26.40
N ARG A 396 -34.64 -35.89 26.98
CA ARG A 396 -33.81 -36.23 28.15
C ARG A 396 -32.32 -36.29 27.88
N SER A 397 -31.91 -36.50 26.61
CA SER A 397 -30.52 -36.47 26.16
C SER A 397 -29.93 -35.04 26.12
N PHE A 398 -30.77 -33.99 26.04
CA PHE A 398 -30.31 -32.63 26.03
C PHE A 398 -29.86 -32.13 27.41
N PRO A 399 -28.71 -31.48 27.55
CA PRO A 399 -28.22 -30.89 28.79
C PRO A 399 -29.24 -29.95 29.43
N GLY A 400 -29.54 -30.16 30.72
CA GLY A 400 -30.47 -29.29 31.47
C GLY A 400 -31.96 -29.58 31.27
N HIS A 401 -32.36 -30.52 30.37
CA HIS A 401 -33.77 -30.80 30.08
C HIS A 401 -34.30 -32.11 30.71
N ARG A 402 -33.49 -32.82 31.53
CA ARG A 402 -33.88 -34.11 32.13
C ARG A 402 -35.14 -33.99 32.99
N ASP A 403 -35.14 -33.04 33.93
CA ASP A 403 -36.29 -32.85 34.82
C ASP A 403 -37.53 -32.38 34.05
N THR A 404 -37.34 -31.57 33.03
CA THR A 404 -38.42 -31.11 32.15
C THR A 404 -39.00 -32.27 31.36
N ALA A 405 -38.14 -33.17 30.82
CA ALA A 405 -38.55 -34.36 30.07
C ALA A 405 -39.35 -35.29 31.01
N ASP A 406 -38.83 -35.56 32.21
CA ASP A 406 -39.48 -36.47 33.21
C ASP A 406 -40.83 -35.91 33.64
N ASN A 407 -40.97 -34.62 33.85
CA ASN A 407 -42.23 -33.96 34.22
C ASN A 407 -43.25 -33.96 33.09
N LEU A 408 -42.84 -33.59 31.87
CA LEU A 408 -43.74 -33.59 30.69
C LEU A 408 -44.23 -35.02 30.35
N PHE A 409 -43.32 -36.00 30.38
CA PHE A 409 -43.69 -37.35 30.10
C PHE A 409 -44.60 -37.98 31.17
N ARG A 410 -44.41 -37.65 32.44
CA ARG A 410 -45.33 -38.01 33.52
C ARG A 410 -46.70 -37.42 33.30
N GLY A 411 -46.81 -36.13 33.00
CA GLY A 411 -48.08 -35.48 32.65
C GLY A 411 -48.78 -36.11 31.43
N PHE A 412 -47.99 -36.45 30.39
CA PHE A 412 -48.51 -37.15 29.21
C PHE A 412 -49.12 -38.54 29.58
N VAL A 413 -48.40 -39.35 30.32
CA VAL A 413 -48.80 -40.68 30.74
C VAL A 413 -50.02 -40.64 31.64
N GLU A 414 -50.07 -39.69 32.61
CA GLU A 414 -51.23 -39.51 33.49
C GLU A 414 -52.48 -39.07 32.69
N HIS A 415 -52.35 -38.16 31.79
CA HIS A 415 -53.46 -37.69 30.93
C HIS A 415 -53.96 -38.80 29.99
N ARG A 416 -53.04 -39.52 29.38
CA ARG A 416 -53.35 -40.62 28.48
C ARG A 416 -54.07 -41.78 29.20
N ALA A 417 -53.62 -42.09 30.42
CA ALA A 417 -54.30 -43.07 31.28
C ALA A 417 -55.71 -42.66 31.65
N ALA A 418 -55.94 -41.32 31.81
CA ALA A 418 -57.29 -40.82 32.08
C ALA A 418 -58.26 -41.00 30.92
N LEU A 419 -57.75 -41.05 29.67
CA LEU A 419 -58.51 -41.24 28.42
C LEU A 419 -58.62 -42.71 27.99
N ALA A 420 -57.86 -43.64 28.58
CA ALA A 420 -57.85 -45.04 28.24
C ALA A 420 -59.22 -45.71 28.41
N THR A 421 -59.65 -46.46 27.41
CA THR A 421 -60.96 -47.12 27.32
C THR A 421 -60.81 -48.64 27.43
N THR A 422 -59.66 -49.24 27.13
CA THR A 422 -59.41 -50.68 27.16
C THR A 422 -58.35 -51.07 28.19
N ALA A 423 -58.36 -52.32 28.64
CA ALA A 423 -57.38 -52.90 29.54
C ALA A 423 -56.00 -52.97 28.90
N GLU A 424 -55.93 -53.25 27.59
CA GLU A 424 -54.68 -53.31 26.84
C GLU A 424 -54.01 -51.91 26.73
N GLU A 425 -54.78 -50.85 26.53
CA GLU A 425 -54.28 -49.46 26.51
C GLU A 425 -53.67 -49.06 27.86
N ILE A 426 -54.35 -49.37 28.98
CA ILE A 426 -53.88 -48.96 30.30
C ILE A 426 -52.62 -49.73 30.68
N ASP A 427 -52.49 -51.01 30.29
CA ASP A 427 -51.32 -51.81 30.52
C ASP A 427 -50.09 -51.32 29.73
N ALA A 428 -50.30 -50.91 28.45
CA ALA A 428 -49.25 -50.31 27.65
C ALA A 428 -48.78 -48.96 28.26
N ILE A 429 -49.68 -48.10 28.71
CA ILE A 429 -49.38 -46.81 29.36
C ILE A 429 -48.68 -47.05 30.69
N ALA A 430 -49.08 -48.02 31.48
CA ALA A 430 -48.46 -48.35 32.75
C ALA A 430 -47.03 -48.88 32.56
N LEU A 431 -46.78 -49.64 31.49
CA LEU A 431 -45.44 -50.09 31.12
C LEU A 431 -44.51 -48.88 30.82
N LEU A 432 -44.97 -47.91 30.05
CA LEU A 432 -44.22 -46.69 29.75
C LEU A 432 -44.01 -45.81 30.97
N ALA A 433 -44.97 -45.76 31.89
CA ALA A 433 -44.84 -45.05 33.17
C ALA A 433 -43.71 -45.60 34.05
N ALA A 434 -43.31 -46.86 33.91
CA ALA A 434 -42.21 -47.48 34.60
C ALA A 434 -40.83 -46.93 34.19
N ASP A 435 -40.73 -46.39 32.96
CA ASP A 435 -39.49 -45.77 32.44
C ASP A 435 -39.21 -44.38 33.05
N VAL A 436 -40.18 -43.78 33.78
CA VAL A 436 -39.99 -42.46 34.41
C VAL A 436 -39.23 -42.66 35.73
N PRO A 437 -38.13 -41.96 35.98
CA PRO A 437 -37.42 -42.01 37.24
C PRO A 437 -38.28 -41.63 38.40
N ASN A 438 -38.16 -42.31 39.52
CA ASN A 438 -38.95 -42.13 40.75
C ASN A 438 -40.48 -42.35 40.57
N SER A 439 -40.89 -43.10 39.55
CA SER A 439 -42.29 -43.41 39.27
C SER A 439 -42.90 -44.43 40.24
N GLY A 440 -42.11 -45.16 41.00
CA GLY A 440 -42.37 -46.15 42.05
C GLY A 440 -43.75 -46.85 42.07
N ARG A 441 -44.77 -46.09 42.38
CA ARG A 441 -46.17 -46.54 42.42
C ARG A 441 -47.02 -45.99 41.27
N LEU A 442 -46.49 -45.19 40.36
CA LEU A 442 -47.24 -44.56 39.30
C LEU A 442 -47.95 -45.59 38.38
N PRO A 443 -47.29 -46.66 37.90
CA PRO A 443 -47.93 -47.68 37.08
C PRO A 443 -49.16 -48.32 37.80
N ASP A 444 -49.00 -48.64 39.08
CA ASP A 444 -50.08 -49.29 39.87
C ASP A 444 -51.22 -48.32 40.15
N MET A 445 -50.93 -47.05 40.42
CA MET A 445 -51.95 -46.00 40.60
C MET A 445 -52.76 -45.76 39.31
N LEU A 446 -52.13 -45.78 38.14
CA LEU A 446 -52.80 -45.59 36.85
C LEU A 446 -53.73 -46.76 36.56
N ARG A 447 -53.29 -48.01 36.82
CA ARG A 447 -54.16 -49.19 36.73
C ARG A 447 -55.31 -49.11 37.68
N GLY A 448 -55.07 -48.82 38.95
CA GLY A 448 -56.09 -48.68 39.97
C GLY A 448 -57.18 -47.67 39.61
N SER A 449 -56.76 -46.46 39.20
CA SER A 449 -57.69 -45.39 38.77
C SER A 449 -58.53 -45.73 37.55
N PHE A 450 -57.98 -46.54 36.62
CA PHE A 450 -58.73 -47.08 35.49
C PHE A 450 -59.83 -48.04 35.90
N TRP A 451 -59.51 -49.06 36.75
CA TRP A 451 -60.50 -50.04 37.23
C TRP A 451 -61.56 -49.41 38.11
N ASP A 452 -61.23 -48.40 38.95
CA ASP A 452 -62.22 -47.67 39.73
C ASP A 452 -63.23 -46.89 38.86
N ARG A 453 -62.76 -46.28 37.71
CA ARG A 453 -63.63 -45.64 36.73
C ARG A 453 -64.51 -46.65 36.02
N GLN A 454 -63.95 -47.81 35.59
CA GLN A 454 -64.74 -48.85 34.92
C GLN A 454 -65.83 -49.41 35.85
N ALA A 455 -65.48 -49.68 37.13
CA ALA A 455 -66.46 -50.10 38.13
C ALA A 455 -67.56 -49.08 38.36
N SER A 456 -67.24 -47.79 38.39
CA SER A 456 -68.23 -46.71 38.56
C SER A 456 -69.13 -46.53 37.33
N LEU A 457 -68.64 -46.82 36.10
CA LEU A 457 -69.41 -46.83 34.87
C LEU A 457 -70.36 -48.06 34.76
N ALA A 458 -69.94 -49.20 35.34
CA ALA A 458 -70.76 -50.43 35.35
C ALA A 458 -71.88 -50.35 36.40
N LEU A 459 -71.82 -49.43 37.35
CA LEU A 459 -72.84 -49.21 38.39
C LEU A 459 -73.89 -48.12 38.05
N ARG A 460 -73.70 -47.45 36.89
CA ARG A 460 -74.61 -46.50 36.30
C ARG A 460 -75.37 -47.16 35.09
#